data_817225935ad352290a9cb1ad13c9ae67
#
_entry.id   817225935ad352290a9cb1ad13c9ae67
#
_cell.length_a   1.000
_cell.length_b   1.000
_cell.length_c   1.000
_cell.angle_alpha   90.00
_cell.angle_beta   90.00
_cell.angle_gamma   90.00
#
_symmetry.space_group_name_H-M   'P 1'
#
loop_
_entity.id
_entity.type
_entity.pdbx_description
1 polymer ?
#
loop_
_entity_poly.entity_id
_entity_poly.type
_entity_poly.pdbx_seq_one_letter_code
_entity_poly.pdbx_strand_id
1 'polypeptide(L)'
;LSELLIALGIIGVIAVLSIPSIISTIQYNILATQLKNNVVAIQQIIDDQKVEHKTQSLDDTDFKSAESFYALLSKSQTCTKDTKCWGEKYKAISGIDAYEPAIPKDGEGIKLKNGATLSYKYTKTLKQGDKSEIDNGLKKNEFARIYIDVNGPEQPNIIGRDLFRIIIFENGSIRGSGSQNETTCDETTECFNALMRNNWKMPKDDKYWNTNESFYDNAKEKEEERGSGKGIEDEDIPSNREDSDS
;
A
#
# COMPACT_ATOMS: atom_id res chain seq x y z
N LEU A 1 45.50 -21.82 15.70
CA LEU A 1 45.04 -21.44 14.34
C LEU A 1 43.73 -22.12 14.01
N SER A 2 43.56 -23.44 14.29
CA SER A 2 42.31 -24.17 14.00
C SER A 2 41.12 -23.65 14.79
N GLU A 3 41.29 -23.28 16.04
CA GLU A 3 40.26 -22.74 16.93
C GLU A 3 39.70 -21.39 16.40
N LEU A 4 40.57 -20.53 15.87
CA LEU A 4 40.18 -19.25 15.28
C LEU A 4 39.36 -19.46 14.01
N LEU A 5 39.72 -20.43 13.17
CA LEU A 5 38.98 -20.75 11.94
C LEU A 5 37.58 -21.32 12.26
N ILE A 6 37.47 -22.17 13.29
CA ILE A 6 36.18 -22.70 13.73
C ILE A 6 35.30 -21.56 14.30
N ALA A 7 35.86 -20.70 15.15
CA ALA A 7 35.12 -19.56 15.69
C ALA A 7 34.63 -18.61 14.61
N LEU A 8 35.45 -18.27 13.62
CA LEU A 8 35.05 -17.43 12.46
C LEU A 8 33.99 -18.10 11.61
N GLY A 9 34.09 -19.44 11.43
CA GLY A 9 33.07 -20.20 10.71
C GLY A 9 31.70 -20.16 11.38
N ILE A 10 31.65 -20.33 12.71
CA ILE A 10 30.41 -20.27 13.49
C ILE A 10 29.79 -18.86 13.43
N ILE A 11 30.61 -17.82 13.64
CA ILE A 11 30.16 -16.42 13.57
C ILE A 11 29.63 -16.11 12.18
N GLY A 12 30.29 -16.58 11.11
CA GLY A 12 29.86 -16.40 9.74
C GLY A 12 28.47 -17.01 9.48
N VAL A 13 28.22 -18.24 9.94
CA VAL A 13 26.93 -18.92 9.80
C VAL A 13 25.83 -18.18 10.57
N ILE A 14 26.08 -17.79 11.81
CA ILE A 14 25.12 -17.04 12.62
C ILE A 14 24.78 -15.70 11.97
N ALA A 15 25.78 -14.99 11.45
CA ALA A 15 25.58 -13.71 10.78
C ALA A 15 24.69 -13.86 9.53
N VAL A 16 24.95 -14.83 8.67
CA VAL A 16 24.15 -15.06 7.45
C VAL A 16 22.68 -15.35 7.78
N LEU A 17 22.39 -16.10 8.84
CA LEU A 17 21.03 -16.43 9.25
C LEU A 17 20.31 -15.29 9.96
N SER A 18 21.03 -14.39 10.64
CA SER A 18 20.42 -13.34 11.47
C SER A 18 20.22 -12.01 10.74
N ILE A 19 21.12 -11.65 9.83
CA ILE A 19 21.13 -10.34 9.17
C ILE A 19 19.85 -10.09 8.37
N PRO A 20 19.30 -11.00 7.54
CA PRO A 20 18.11 -10.74 6.74
C PRO A 20 16.89 -10.35 7.59
N SER A 21 16.66 -11.02 8.71
CA SER A 21 15.51 -10.73 9.58
C SER A 21 15.63 -9.38 10.28
N ILE A 22 16.83 -8.97 10.63
CA ILE A 22 17.09 -7.65 11.24
C ILE A 22 16.86 -6.54 10.22
N ILE A 23 17.33 -6.72 8.99
CA ILE A 23 17.18 -5.71 7.93
C ILE A 23 15.71 -5.49 7.60
N SER A 24 14.90 -6.53 7.42
CA SER A 24 13.47 -6.40 7.13
C SER A 24 12.73 -5.67 8.26
N THR A 25 13.04 -5.99 9.52
CA THR A 25 12.47 -5.31 10.69
C THR A 25 12.79 -3.81 10.69
N ILE A 26 14.03 -3.45 10.38
CA ILE A 26 14.45 -2.04 10.31
C ILE A 26 13.71 -1.32 9.17
N GLN A 27 13.64 -1.92 7.99
CA GLN A 27 12.96 -1.35 6.83
C GLN A 27 11.49 -1.07 7.12
N TYR A 28 10.75 -2.02 7.68
CA TYR A 28 9.33 -1.82 8.01
C TYR A 28 9.12 -0.75 9.09
N ASN A 29 9.99 -0.64 10.07
CA ASN A 29 9.92 0.45 11.05
C ASN A 29 10.22 1.82 10.43
N ILE A 30 11.09 1.89 9.43
CA ILE A 30 11.34 3.11 8.65
C ILE A 30 10.08 3.49 7.88
N LEU A 31 9.44 2.56 7.15
CA LEU A 31 8.21 2.81 6.41
C LEU A 31 7.07 3.26 7.34
N ALA A 32 6.91 2.61 8.49
CA ALA A 32 5.91 3.01 9.49
C ALA A 32 6.17 4.43 10.04
N THR A 33 7.44 4.80 10.23
CA THR A 33 7.82 6.15 10.66
C THR A 33 7.55 7.20 9.58
N GLN A 34 7.84 6.88 8.33
CA GLN A 34 7.50 7.73 7.18
C GLN A 34 6.00 7.92 7.06
N LEU A 35 5.21 6.86 7.18
CA LEU A 35 3.76 6.93 7.22
C LEU A 35 3.28 7.86 8.33
N LYS A 36 3.77 7.67 9.57
CA LYS A 36 3.46 8.54 10.70
C LYS A 36 3.69 10.01 10.39
N ASN A 37 4.84 10.35 9.83
CA ASN A 37 5.19 11.74 9.52
C ASN A 37 4.24 12.33 8.48
N ASN A 38 3.88 11.57 7.45
CA ASN A 38 2.91 12.01 6.44
C ASN A 38 1.51 12.18 7.05
N VAL A 39 1.06 11.27 7.91
CA VAL A 39 -0.23 11.37 8.58
C VAL A 39 -0.29 12.58 9.52
N VAL A 40 0.78 12.84 10.26
CA VAL A 40 0.87 14.04 11.12
C VAL A 40 0.79 15.33 10.29
N ALA A 41 1.49 15.38 9.16
CA ALA A 41 1.41 16.54 8.25
C ALA A 41 0.00 16.73 7.68
N ILE A 42 -0.68 15.64 7.29
CA ILE A 42 -2.07 15.68 6.81
C ILE A 42 -3.00 16.16 7.93
N GLN A 43 -2.85 15.64 9.15
CA GLN A 43 -3.67 16.06 10.29
C GLN A 43 -3.48 17.54 10.61
N GLN A 44 -2.26 18.03 10.54
CA GLN A 44 -1.98 19.46 10.75
C GLN A 44 -2.67 20.34 9.69
N ILE A 45 -2.60 19.95 8.41
CA ILE A 45 -3.30 20.67 7.34
C ILE A 45 -4.81 20.66 7.57
N ILE A 46 -5.39 19.56 8.04
CA ILE A 46 -6.81 19.45 8.39
C ILE A 46 -7.15 20.42 9.52
N ASP A 47 -6.35 20.46 10.56
CA ASP A 47 -6.57 21.30 11.72
C ASP A 47 -6.41 22.79 11.36
N ASP A 48 -5.40 23.15 10.56
CA ASP A 48 -5.18 24.51 10.05
C ASP A 48 -6.37 25.01 9.22
N GLN A 49 -6.90 24.16 8.34
CA GLN A 49 -8.07 24.51 7.52
C GLN A 49 -9.33 24.69 8.36
N LYS A 50 -9.54 23.87 9.39
CA LYS A 50 -10.66 24.07 10.33
C LYS A 50 -10.55 25.38 11.10
N VAL A 51 -9.34 25.79 11.47
CA VAL A 51 -9.08 27.07 12.12
C VAL A 51 -9.31 28.23 11.16
N GLU A 52 -8.77 28.16 9.94
CA GLU A 52 -8.91 29.18 8.90
C GLU A 52 -10.37 29.46 8.56
N HIS A 53 -11.15 28.41 8.36
CA HIS A 53 -12.58 28.47 8.04
C HIS A 53 -13.50 28.61 9.27
N LYS A 54 -12.94 28.58 10.49
CA LYS A 54 -13.69 28.67 11.78
C LYS A 54 -14.80 27.62 11.86
N THR A 55 -14.52 26.40 11.41
CA THR A 55 -15.49 25.30 11.33
C THR A 55 -15.01 24.06 12.09
N GLN A 56 -15.95 23.18 12.42
CA GLN A 56 -15.67 21.85 12.91
C GLN A 56 -15.86 20.77 11.84
N SER A 57 -16.41 21.13 10.68
CA SER A 57 -16.70 20.23 9.59
C SER A 57 -15.83 20.54 8.39
N LEU A 58 -15.25 19.51 7.76
CA LEU A 58 -14.50 19.63 6.52
C LEU A 58 -15.38 20.02 5.32
N ASP A 59 -16.70 19.94 5.46
CA ASP A 59 -17.63 20.41 4.42
C ASP A 59 -17.54 21.90 4.15
N ASP A 60 -17.08 22.67 5.12
CA ASP A 60 -16.96 24.12 5.03
C ASP A 60 -15.52 24.55 4.67
N THR A 61 -14.67 23.61 4.28
CA THR A 61 -13.27 23.83 3.90
C THR A 61 -13.04 23.65 2.41
N ASP A 62 -11.84 23.95 1.95
CA ASP A 62 -11.44 23.82 0.54
C ASP A 62 -11.11 22.38 0.11
N PHE A 63 -11.28 21.39 0.99
CA PHE A 63 -10.92 19.99 0.73
C PHE A 63 -11.88 19.21 -0.20
N LYS A 64 -12.83 19.91 -0.83
CA LYS A 64 -13.77 19.27 -1.77
C LYS A 64 -13.14 18.92 -3.13
N SER A 65 -11.91 19.36 -3.38
CA SER A 65 -11.16 19.00 -4.58
C SER A 65 -9.78 18.47 -4.24
N ALA A 66 -9.26 17.60 -5.11
CA ALA A 66 -7.91 17.08 -4.97
C ALA A 66 -6.86 18.20 -5.17
N GLU A 67 -7.11 19.13 -6.09
CA GLU A 67 -6.23 20.25 -6.38
C GLU A 67 -6.03 21.14 -5.16
N SER A 68 -7.13 21.51 -4.48
CA SER A 68 -7.08 22.34 -3.26
C SER A 68 -6.31 21.62 -2.15
N PHE A 69 -6.58 20.32 -1.97
CA PHE A 69 -5.84 19.52 -1.00
C PHE A 69 -4.34 19.42 -1.33
N TYR A 70 -4.00 19.18 -2.60
CA TYR A 70 -2.59 19.08 -3.02
C TYR A 70 -1.85 20.41 -2.93
N ALA A 71 -2.54 21.55 -3.05
CA ALA A 71 -1.94 22.88 -2.93
C ALA A 71 -1.35 23.12 -1.53
N LEU A 72 -1.90 22.48 -0.51
CA LEU A 72 -1.46 22.61 0.89
C LEU A 72 -0.28 21.69 1.25
N LEU A 73 0.02 20.72 0.39
CA LEU A 73 1.08 19.74 0.62
C LEU A 73 2.41 20.20 -0.03
N SER A 74 3.51 19.84 0.59
CA SER A 74 4.86 20.04 0.04
C SER A 74 5.14 19.06 -1.09
N LYS A 75 4.46 19.25 -2.24
CA LYS A 75 4.64 18.42 -3.43
C LYS A 75 5.96 18.72 -4.14
N SER A 76 6.56 17.71 -4.71
CA SER A 76 7.69 17.83 -5.65
C SER A 76 7.22 17.75 -7.11
N GLN A 77 6.19 16.96 -7.37
CA GLN A 77 5.73 16.66 -8.72
C GLN A 77 4.25 16.25 -8.72
N THR A 78 3.52 16.62 -9.77
CA THR A 78 2.20 16.07 -10.05
C THR A 78 2.37 14.79 -10.90
N CYS A 79 1.65 13.76 -10.56
CA CYS A 79 1.67 12.50 -11.30
C CYS A 79 0.96 12.65 -12.64
N THR A 80 1.60 12.17 -13.70
CA THR A 80 1.06 12.11 -15.06
C THR A 80 1.16 10.67 -15.56
N LYS A 81 0.57 10.38 -16.69
CA LYS A 81 0.68 9.04 -17.31
C LYS A 81 2.13 8.64 -17.63
N ASP A 82 2.99 9.63 -17.82
CA ASP A 82 4.40 9.43 -18.18
C ASP A 82 5.31 9.38 -16.95
N THR A 83 4.78 9.70 -15.76
CA THR A 83 5.53 9.67 -14.52
C THR A 83 5.20 8.42 -13.71
N LYS A 84 6.21 7.63 -13.40
CA LYS A 84 6.06 6.48 -12.48
C LYS A 84 5.95 7.00 -11.04
N CYS A 85 4.72 7.25 -10.60
CA CYS A 85 4.45 7.66 -9.22
C CYS A 85 4.12 6.48 -8.32
N TRP A 86 3.54 5.44 -8.88
CA TRP A 86 3.09 4.24 -8.18
C TRP A 86 3.88 3.02 -8.61
N GLY A 87 3.91 1.99 -7.78
CA GLY A 87 4.46 0.69 -8.14
C GLY A 87 3.67 0.06 -9.30
N GLU A 88 4.34 -0.68 -10.17
CA GLU A 88 3.68 -1.37 -11.28
C GLU A 88 2.70 -2.45 -10.80
N LYS A 89 3.05 -3.11 -9.72
CA LYS A 89 2.22 -4.14 -9.08
C LYS A 89 2.37 -4.04 -7.58
N TYR A 90 1.28 -4.25 -6.88
CA TYR A 90 1.26 -4.37 -5.44
C TYR A 90 0.86 -5.76 -5.03
N LYS A 91 1.41 -6.22 -3.93
CA LYS A 91 1.04 -7.49 -3.30
C LYS A 91 0.23 -7.23 -2.04
N ALA A 92 -0.67 -8.13 -1.72
CA ALA A 92 -1.24 -8.18 -0.39
C ALA A 92 -0.16 -8.63 0.60
N ILE A 93 -0.41 -8.43 1.89
CA ILE A 93 0.50 -8.83 2.96
C ILE A 93 0.80 -10.35 2.97
N SER A 94 -0.11 -11.16 2.40
CA SER A 94 0.04 -12.60 2.20
C SER A 94 0.96 -12.99 1.04
N GLY A 95 1.43 -12.00 0.25
CA GLY A 95 2.25 -12.24 -0.93
C GLY A 95 1.48 -12.49 -2.23
N ILE A 96 0.13 -12.57 -2.17
CA ILE A 96 -0.72 -12.69 -3.36
C ILE A 96 -0.79 -11.34 -4.07
N ASP A 97 -0.99 -11.35 -5.39
CA ASP A 97 -1.19 -10.10 -6.15
C ASP A 97 -2.41 -9.35 -5.59
N ALA A 98 -2.23 -8.07 -5.32
CA ALA A 98 -3.29 -7.23 -4.78
C ALA A 98 -4.36 -6.99 -5.85
N TYR A 99 -5.61 -6.85 -5.40
CA TYR A 99 -6.72 -6.53 -6.29
C TYR A 99 -6.60 -5.09 -6.82
N GLU A 100 -6.46 -4.94 -8.12
CA GLU A 100 -6.15 -3.67 -8.81
C GLU A 100 -7.08 -2.48 -8.53
N PRO A 101 -8.42 -2.62 -8.32
CA PRO A 101 -9.28 -1.48 -8.05
C PRO A 101 -8.94 -0.67 -6.79
N ALA A 102 -8.14 -1.23 -5.90
CA ALA A 102 -7.73 -0.57 -4.67
C ALA A 102 -6.49 0.33 -4.84
N ILE A 103 -5.88 0.35 -6.02
CA ILE A 103 -4.61 1.04 -6.28
C ILE A 103 -4.88 2.24 -7.18
N PRO A 104 -4.35 3.44 -6.86
CA PRO A 104 -4.42 4.58 -7.76
C PRO A 104 -3.75 4.26 -9.09
N LYS A 105 -4.30 4.81 -10.18
CA LYS A 105 -3.76 4.60 -11.52
C LYS A 105 -2.64 5.60 -11.83
N ASP A 106 -1.81 5.26 -12.80
CA ASP A 106 -0.86 6.20 -13.36
C ASP A 106 -1.57 7.49 -13.80
N GLY A 107 -1.01 8.63 -13.40
CA GLY A 107 -1.60 9.95 -13.64
C GLY A 107 -2.47 10.46 -12.49
N GLU A 108 -2.73 9.68 -11.44
CA GLU A 108 -3.45 10.13 -10.25
C GLU A 108 -2.49 10.49 -9.12
N GLY A 109 -2.66 11.68 -8.52
CA GLY A 109 -1.95 12.06 -7.32
C GLY A 109 -0.73 12.94 -7.51
N ILE A 110 0.07 13.02 -6.47
CA ILE A 110 1.29 13.83 -6.39
C ILE A 110 2.43 13.04 -5.73
N LYS A 111 3.64 13.38 -6.08
CA LYS A 111 4.84 12.96 -5.34
C LYS A 111 5.23 14.05 -4.36
N LEU A 112 5.44 13.68 -3.11
CA LEU A 112 5.88 14.56 -2.04
C LEU A 112 7.40 14.74 -2.06
N LYS A 113 7.92 15.78 -1.42
CA LYS A 113 9.37 16.05 -1.34
C LYS A 113 10.14 14.97 -0.57
N ASN A 114 9.47 14.23 0.31
CA ASN A 114 10.06 13.11 1.06
C ASN A 114 10.07 11.78 0.32
N GLY A 115 9.62 11.77 -0.96
CA GLY A 115 9.59 10.59 -1.83
C GLY A 115 8.25 9.84 -1.83
N ALA A 116 7.38 10.06 -0.85
CA ALA A 116 6.07 9.42 -0.81
C ALA A 116 5.18 9.88 -1.98
N THR A 117 4.31 8.99 -2.43
CA THR A 117 3.26 9.30 -3.39
C THR A 117 1.90 9.31 -2.70
N LEU A 118 1.05 10.25 -3.07
CA LEU A 118 -0.25 10.45 -2.46
C LEU A 118 -1.32 10.71 -3.53
N SER A 119 -2.46 10.01 -3.43
CA SER A 119 -3.67 10.27 -4.19
C SER A 119 -4.81 10.60 -3.24
N TYR A 120 -5.52 11.68 -3.52
CA TYR A 120 -6.66 12.14 -2.72
C TYR A 120 -7.93 12.02 -3.54
N LYS A 121 -8.98 11.43 -2.95
CA LYS A 121 -10.30 11.30 -3.55
C LYS A 121 -11.37 11.81 -2.61
N TYR A 122 -12.07 12.87 -3.01
CA TYR A 122 -13.26 13.34 -2.29
C TYR A 122 -14.41 12.35 -2.51
N THR A 123 -14.96 11.79 -1.43
CA THR A 123 -15.93 10.68 -1.51
C THR A 123 -17.37 11.09 -1.29
N LYS A 124 -17.61 12.27 -0.72
CA LYS A 124 -18.96 12.73 -0.36
C LYS A 124 -19.86 13.02 -1.57
N THR A 125 -19.29 13.31 -2.75
CA THR A 125 -20.06 13.49 -3.99
C THR A 125 -20.47 12.18 -4.66
N LEU A 126 -19.96 11.06 -4.19
CA LEU A 126 -20.32 9.76 -4.71
C LEU A 126 -21.74 9.46 -4.29
N LYS A 127 -22.67 9.68 -5.23
CA LYS A 127 -24.09 9.42 -5.02
C LYS A 127 -24.27 7.93 -4.70
N GLN A 128 -25.17 7.65 -3.78
CA GLN A 128 -25.62 6.34 -3.32
C GLN A 128 -26.22 5.46 -4.47
N GLY A 129 -25.65 5.49 -5.66
CA GLY A 129 -26.11 4.80 -6.87
C GLY A 129 -24.96 4.35 -7.78
N ASP A 130 -23.73 4.78 -7.56
CA ASP A 130 -22.57 4.30 -8.30
C ASP A 130 -22.12 2.96 -7.72
N LYS A 131 -22.65 1.88 -8.27
CA LYS A 131 -22.41 0.51 -7.81
C LYS A 131 -20.92 0.13 -7.75
N SER A 132 -20.08 0.71 -8.59
CA SER A 132 -18.64 0.42 -8.64
C SER A 132 -17.86 0.96 -7.42
N GLU A 133 -18.41 1.97 -6.71
CA GLU A 133 -17.74 2.58 -5.56
C GLU A 133 -18.40 2.23 -4.22
N ILE A 134 -19.68 1.82 -4.24
CA ILE A 134 -20.36 1.26 -3.07
C ILE A 134 -19.73 -0.07 -2.65
N ASP A 135 -19.26 -0.86 -3.59
CA ASP A 135 -18.52 -2.11 -3.34
C ASP A 135 -17.18 -1.87 -2.61
N ASN A 136 -16.66 -0.65 -2.61
CA ASN A 136 -15.46 -0.26 -1.86
C ASN A 136 -15.74 0.15 -0.41
N GLY A 137 -16.92 -0.13 0.13
CA GLY A 137 -17.24 0.02 1.56
C GLY A 137 -17.10 1.44 2.10
N LEU A 138 -17.80 2.42 1.48
CA LEU A 138 -17.88 3.79 2.03
C LEU A 138 -18.36 3.76 3.48
N LYS A 139 -17.66 4.45 4.36
CA LYS A 139 -18.04 4.56 5.77
C LYS A 139 -19.02 5.72 5.96
N LYS A 140 -19.92 5.60 6.94
CA LYS A 140 -20.79 6.70 7.32
C LYS A 140 -19.95 7.93 7.74
N ASN A 141 -20.29 9.11 7.22
CA ASN A 141 -19.57 10.37 7.40
C ASN A 141 -18.13 10.36 6.85
N GLU A 142 -17.83 9.48 5.91
CA GLU A 142 -16.60 9.52 5.15
C GLU A 142 -16.61 10.79 4.28
N PHE A 143 -15.54 11.57 4.38
CA PHE A 143 -15.36 12.80 3.63
C PHE A 143 -14.46 12.58 2.42
N ALA A 144 -13.31 11.92 2.63
CA ALA A 144 -12.34 11.65 1.58
C ALA A 144 -11.52 10.39 1.87
N ARG A 145 -10.90 9.86 0.83
CA ARG A 145 -9.89 8.80 0.88
C ARG A 145 -8.56 9.32 0.41
N ILE A 146 -7.52 8.89 1.10
CA ILE A 146 -6.14 9.08 0.67
C ILE A 146 -5.51 7.71 0.48
N TYR A 147 -4.88 7.53 -0.66
CA TYR A 147 -3.91 6.47 -0.86
C TYR A 147 -2.53 7.08 -0.70
N ILE A 148 -1.70 6.47 0.10
CA ILE A 148 -0.33 6.91 0.32
C ILE A 148 0.61 5.74 0.21
N ASP A 149 1.55 5.86 -0.71
CA ASP A 149 2.69 4.98 -0.84
C ASP A 149 3.89 5.73 -0.26
N VAL A 150 4.43 5.24 0.86
CA VAL A 150 5.37 5.99 1.69
C VAL A 150 6.77 6.08 1.09
N ASN A 151 7.13 5.18 0.18
CA ASN A 151 8.38 5.18 -0.57
C ASN A 151 8.19 5.38 -2.08
N GLY A 152 6.93 5.61 -2.53
CA GLY A 152 6.59 5.77 -3.94
C GLY A 152 6.73 4.46 -4.71
N PRO A 153 7.17 4.48 -5.98
CA PRO A 153 7.24 3.28 -6.81
C PRO A 153 8.31 2.26 -6.40
N GLU A 154 9.10 2.59 -5.37
CA GLU A 154 10.16 1.72 -4.87
C GLU A 154 9.57 0.51 -4.14
N GLN A 155 10.27 -0.63 -4.22
CA GLN A 155 9.84 -1.83 -3.51
C GLN A 155 9.90 -1.63 -1.99
N PRO A 156 9.04 -2.35 -1.22
CA PRO A 156 8.46 -3.67 -1.52
C PRO A 156 7.10 -3.69 -2.24
N ASN A 157 6.38 -2.59 -2.42
CA ASN A 157 5.05 -2.51 -3.04
C ASN A 157 4.04 -3.50 -2.42
N ILE A 158 3.86 -3.39 -1.10
CA ILE A 158 3.00 -4.27 -0.31
C ILE A 158 1.94 -3.45 0.41
N ILE A 159 0.66 -3.76 0.18
CA ILE A 159 -0.45 -3.14 0.90
C ILE A 159 -0.31 -3.44 2.40
N GLY A 160 -0.32 -2.39 3.21
CA GLY A 160 -0.14 -2.48 4.64
C GLY A 160 1.33 -2.47 5.11
N ARG A 161 2.28 -2.27 4.19
CA ARG A 161 3.70 -2.05 4.51
C ARG A 161 4.20 -0.70 4.00
N ASP A 162 3.96 -0.38 2.74
CA ASP A 162 4.30 0.88 2.09
C ASP A 162 3.09 1.57 1.48
N LEU A 163 2.11 0.84 0.95
CA LEU A 163 0.85 1.39 0.46
C LEU A 163 -0.24 1.27 1.53
N PHE A 164 -0.86 2.41 1.85
CA PHE A 164 -1.93 2.50 2.84
C PHE A 164 -3.12 3.27 2.27
N ARG A 165 -4.33 2.83 2.62
CA ARG A 165 -5.57 3.56 2.40
C ARG A 165 -6.04 4.19 3.69
N ILE A 166 -6.18 5.51 3.66
CA ILE A 166 -6.55 6.33 4.81
C ILE A 166 -7.91 6.96 4.52
N ILE A 167 -8.80 6.95 5.50
CA ILE A 167 -10.10 7.57 5.43
C ILE A 167 -10.09 8.82 6.30
N ILE A 168 -10.50 9.94 5.72
CA ILE A 168 -10.76 11.20 6.42
C ILE A 168 -12.26 11.31 6.60
N PHE A 169 -12.69 11.59 7.82
CA PHE A 169 -14.09 11.82 8.17
C PHE A 169 -14.44 13.30 8.20
N GLU A 170 -15.73 13.63 8.11
CA GLU A 170 -16.24 15.00 8.11
C GLU A 170 -15.73 15.84 9.30
N ASN A 171 -15.53 15.23 10.44
CA ASN A 171 -14.99 15.89 11.63
C ASN A 171 -13.45 16.06 11.61
N GLY A 172 -12.79 15.66 10.53
CA GLY A 172 -11.34 15.73 10.37
C GLY A 172 -10.57 14.57 11.01
N SER A 173 -11.24 13.57 11.59
CA SER A 173 -10.54 12.40 12.12
C SER A 173 -10.02 11.50 10.99
N ILE A 174 -8.84 10.93 11.20
CA ILE A 174 -8.15 10.04 10.25
C ILE A 174 -8.19 8.61 10.77
N ARG A 175 -8.52 7.65 9.91
CA ARG A 175 -8.53 6.21 10.23
C ARG A 175 -8.19 5.37 9.01
N GLY A 176 -7.85 4.10 9.24
CA GLY A 176 -7.75 3.10 8.17
C GLY A 176 -9.12 2.54 7.76
N SER A 177 -9.13 1.78 6.69
CA SER A 177 -10.33 1.13 6.15
C SER A 177 -10.92 0.05 7.04
N GLY A 178 -10.09 -0.60 7.85
CA GLY A 178 -10.47 -1.72 8.70
C GLY A 178 -11.19 -1.33 9.99
N SER A 179 -11.32 -2.30 10.91
CA SER A 179 -11.93 -2.08 12.24
C SER A 179 -11.05 -1.14 13.09
N GLN A 180 -11.70 -0.26 13.86
CA GLN A 180 -10.99 0.61 14.81
C GLN A 180 -10.26 -0.16 15.92
N ASN A 181 -10.71 -1.38 16.20
CA ASN A 181 -10.15 -2.23 17.25
C ASN A 181 -9.05 -3.18 16.74
N GLU A 182 -8.61 -3.00 15.53
CA GLU A 182 -7.54 -3.80 14.95
C GLU A 182 -6.24 -3.67 15.73
N THR A 183 -5.66 -4.81 16.06
CA THR A 183 -4.35 -4.91 16.71
C THR A 183 -3.34 -5.68 15.88
N THR A 184 -3.82 -6.38 14.85
CA THR A 184 -3.02 -7.20 13.94
C THR A 184 -3.21 -6.73 12.50
N CYS A 185 -2.23 -7.02 11.66
CA CYS A 185 -2.32 -6.81 10.23
C CYS A 185 -2.80 -8.09 9.54
N ASP A 186 -3.79 -7.98 8.68
CA ASP A 186 -4.20 -9.06 7.79
C ASP A 186 -4.50 -8.53 6.38
N GLU A 187 -4.89 -9.42 5.48
CA GLU A 187 -5.16 -9.07 4.08
C GLU A 187 -6.29 -8.05 3.88
N THR A 188 -7.18 -7.94 4.87
CA THR A 188 -8.39 -7.12 4.78
C THR A 188 -8.22 -5.75 5.45
N THR A 189 -7.24 -5.62 6.34
CA THR A 189 -7.17 -4.49 7.29
C THR A 189 -6.19 -3.41 6.87
N GLU A 190 -5.30 -3.69 5.92
CA GLU A 190 -4.30 -2.74 5.43
C GLU A 190 -3.41 -2.13 6.54
N CYS A 191 -3.37 -2.73 7.71
CA CYS A 191 -2.49 -2.44 8.85
C CYS A 191 -2.54 -1.02 9.46
N PHE A 192 -3.19 -0.04 8.85
CA PHE A 192 -3.11 1.35 9.31
C PHE A 192 -3.59 1.54 10.75
N ASN A 193 -4.77 0.99 11.10
CA ASN A 193 -5.31 1.11 12.45
C ASN A 193 -4.45 0.35 13.47
N ALA A 194 -3.93 -0.80 13.10
CA ALA A 194 -3.01 -1.57 13.95
C ALA A 194 -1.71 -0.81 14.23
N LEU A 195 -1.13 -0.14 13.22
CA LEU A 195 0.04 0.72 13.38
C LEU A 195 -0.22 1.90 14.32
N MET A 196 -1.35 2.60 14.13
CA MET A 196 -1.73 3.71 15.01
C MET A 196 -1.83 3.26 16.47
N ARG A 197 -2.48 2.13 16.73
CA ARG A 197 -2.65 1.56 18.07
C ARG A 197 -1.34 1.08 18.69
N ASN A 198 -0.46 0.51 17.89
CA ASN A 198 0.84 0.02 18.32
C ASN A 198 1.92 1.11 18.32
N ASN A 199 1.51 2.37 18.47
CA ASN A 199 2.41 3.52 18.52
C ASN A 199 3.36 3.61 17.30
N TRP A 200 2.83 3.32 16.12
CA TRP A 200 3.55 3.32 14.82
C TRP A 200 4.70 2.31 14.75
N LYS A 201 4.57 1.21 15.49
CA LYS A 201 5.46 0.05 15.34
C LYS A 201 4.68 -1.07 14.67
N MET A 202 5.33 -1.78 13.77
CA MET A 202 4.72 -2.96 13.17
C MET A 202 4.36 -3.97 14.26
N PRO A 203 3.15 -4.56 14.24
CA PRO A 203 2.75 -5.57 15.21
C PRO A 203 3.66 -6.80 15.12
N LYS A 204 4.18 -7.25 16.26
CA LYS A 204 5.08 -8.42 16.31
C LYS A 204 4.36 -9.75 16.06
N ASP A 205 3.07 -9.78 16.33
CA ASP A 205 2.21 -10.98 16.19
C ASP A 205 1.58 -11.10 14.80
N ASP A 206 2.04 -10.30 13.85
CA ASP A 206 1.65 -10.43 12.46
C ASP A 206 2.18 -11.76 11.90
N LYS A 207 1.27 -12.66 11.51
CA LYS A 207 1.62 -13.97 10.96
C LYS A 207 2.53 -13.88 9.72
N TYR A 208 2.51 -12.74 9.04
CA TYR A 208 3.33 -12.48 7.86
C TYR A 208 4.67 -11.79 8.19
N TRP A 209 4.88 -11.40 9.45
CA TRP A 209 6.12 -10.78 9.90
C TRP A 209 7.26 -11.79 10.02
N ASN A 210 6.95 -13.01 10.45
CA ASN A 210 7.91 -14.07 10.75
C ASN A 210 8.14 -15.05 9.60
N THR A 211 7.56 -14.83 8.43
CA THR A 211 7.93 -15.63 7.27
C THR A 211 9.37 -15.24 6.92
N ASN A 212 10.32 -16.14 7.26
CA ASN A 212 11.74 -16.04 6.90
C ASN A 212 11.98 -16.11 5.38
N GLU A 213 10.93 -16.18 4.61
CA GLU A 213 10.95 -16.04 3.17
C GLU A 213 11.05 -14.56 2.86
N SER A 214 12.22 -14.11 2.46
CA SER A 214 12.36 -12.78 1.92
C SER A 214 11.37 -12.67 0.77
N PHE A 215 10.48 -11.67 0.81
CA PHE A 215 9.53 -11.42 -0.28
C PHE A 215 10.22 -11.30 -1.64
N TYR A 216 11.51 -11.05 -1.63
CA TYR A 216 12.38 -10.96 -2.80
C TYR A 216 12.74 -12.33 -3.40
N ASP A 217 12.89 -13.38 -2.58
CA ASP A 217 13.29 -14.71 -3.05
C ASP A 217 12.10 -15.46 -3.68
N ASN A 218 10.90 -15.31 -3.12
CA ASN A 218 9.67 -15.87 -3.70
C ASN A 218 9.25 -15.21 -5.02
N ALA A 219 9.58 -13.94 -5.23
CA ALA A 219 9.32 -13.28 -6.50
C ALA A 219 10.24 -13.81 -7.61
N LYS A 220 11.51 -14.11 -7.28
CA LYS A 220 12.46 -14.68 -8.25
C LYS A 220 12.14 -16.13 -8.60
N GLU A 221 11.81 -16.99 -7.62
CA GLU A 221 11.44 -18.37 -7.90
C GLU A 221 10.21 -18.48 -8.79
N LYS A 222 9.18 -17.65 -8.55
CA LYS A 222 7.97 -17.66 -9.38
C LYS A 222 8.17 -17.05 -10.77
N GLU A 223 9.11 -16.12 -10.96
CA GLU A 223 9.50 -15.65 -12.30
C GLU A 223 10.31 -16.72 -13.05
N GLU A 224 11.17 -17.45 -12.38
CA GLU A 224 11.92 -18.56 -12.99
C GLU A 224 11.00 -19.73 -13.35
N GLU A 225 9.99 -20.08 -12.53
CA GLU A 225 8.98 -21.08 -12.87
C GLU A 225 8.10 -20.67 -14.07
N ARG A 226 7.74 -19.38 -14.20
CA ARG A 226 7.04 -18.87 -15.38
C ARG A 226 7.91 -18.81 -16.63
N GLY A 227 9.21 -18.60 -16.47
CA GLY A 227 10.17 -18.56 -17.58
C GLY A 227 10.57 -19.93 -18.10
N SER A 228 10.39 -21.00 -17.32
CA SER A 228 10.74 -22.38 -17.70
C SER A 228 9.56 -23.21 -18.21
N GLY A 229 8.41 -22.60 -18.44
CA GLY A 229 7.22 -23.25 -19.00
C GLY A 229 7.53 -23.81 -20.39
N LYS A 230 7.75 -25.12 -20.45
CA LYS A 230 7.85 -25.91 -21.67
C LYS A 230 6.74 -25.53 -22.63
N GLY A 231 7.13 -25.29 -23.89
CA GLY A 231 6.20 -25.13 -24.99
C GLY A 231 5.15 -26.24 -24.96
N ILE A 232 3.90 -25.85 -24.98
CA ILE A 232 2.79 -26.75 -25.25
C ILE A 232 2.92 -27.09 -26.73
N GLU A 233 3.30 -28.33 -27.02
CA GLU A 233 3.22 -28.89 -28.36
C GLU A 233 1.75 -28.83 -28.80
N ASP A 234 1.52 -28.26 -29.98
CA ASP A 234 0.23 -28.25 -30.67
C ASP A 234 -0.20 -29.70 -30.92
N GLU A 235 -1.08 -30.23 -30.06
CA GLU A 235 -1.80 -31.46 -30.38
C GLU A 235 -3.01 -31.11 -31.25
N ASP A 236 -3.03 -31.74 -32.42
CA ASP A 236 -4.02 -31.79 -33.47
C ASP A 236 -5.47 -31.61 -33.04
N ILE A 237 -6.12 -30.58 -33.54
CA ILE A 237 -7.57 -30.42 -33.55
C ILE A 237 -8.10 -31.21 -34.78
N PRO A 238 -8.88 -32.29 -34.60
CA PRO A 238 -9.49 -32.98 -35.75
C PRO A 238 -10.60 -32.08 -36.33
N SER A 239 -10.46 -31.81 -37.60
CA SER A 239 -11.48 -31.14 -38.40
C SER A 239 -12.66 -32.04 -38.66
N ASN A 240 -13.77 -31.85 -37.95
CA ASN A 240 -15.05 -32.41 -38.37
C ASN A 240 -15.74 -31.43 -39.35
N ARG A 241 -15.60 -31.75 -40.61
CA ARG A 241 -16.56 -31.33 -41.64
C ARG A 241 -17.77 -32.28 -41.51
N GLU A 242 -18.90 -31.72 -41.18
CA GLU A 242 -20.19 -32.32 -41.55
C GLU A 242 -20.86 -31.46 -42.62
N ASP A 243 -20.86 -32.05 -43.81
CA ASP A 243 -21.75 -31.70 -44.89
C ASP A 243 -23.16 -32.06 -44.47
N SER A 244 -24.11 -31.20 -44.61
CA SER A 244 -25.53 -31.54 -44.73
C SER A 244 -26.20 -30.68 -45.76
N ASP A 245 -26.34 -31.27 -46.96
CA ASP A 245 -27.39 -30.93 -47.91
C ASP A 245 -28.77 -31.21 -47.30
N SER A 246 -29.69 -30.29 -47.43
CA SER A 246 -31.08 -30.37 -47.82
C SER A 246 -31.83 -29.11 -47.45
#